data_fd10f317effe6fd698862f2be7d79de9
#
_entry.id   fd10f317effe6fd698862f2be7d79de9
#
_cell.length_a   1.000
_cell.length_b   1.000
_cell.length_c   1.000
_cell.angle_alpha   90.00
_cell.angle_beta   90.00
_cell.angle_gamma   90.00
#
_symmetry.space_group_name_H-M   'P 1'
#
loop_
_entity.id
_entity.type
_entity.pdbx_description
1 polymer ?
#
loop_
_entity_poly.entity_id
_entity_poly.type
_entity_poly.pdbx_seq_one_letter_code
_entity_poly.pdbx_strand_id
1 'polypeptide(L)'
;MHTTWILISDAHRARCFARDPASQSLTELADFIYPHQTVAEVASGGDLTGAAGKGHGRTGHAGTQFEPQTDEHAKARASFAHQLAHFLNQSVEAHECQSLVLLASSPMLGEIRPVLSHAAEKALKRCVAIDLTHFSGHELQERVTRALALPA
;
A
#
# COMPACT_ATOMS: atom_id res chain seq x y z
N MET A 1 -8.88 11.48 -21.61
CA MET A 1 -9.61 11.41 -20.40
C MET A 1 -8.73 11.36 -19.21
N HIS A 2 -9.04 12.10 -18.18
CA HIS A 2 -8.17 12.17 -17.03
C HIS A 2 -8.52 11.07 -16.02
N THR A 3 -7.59 10.22 -15.71
CA THR A 3 -7.83 9.11 -14.81
C THR A 3 -7.09 9.32 -13.51
N THR A 4 -7.82 9.29 -12.41
CA THR A 4 -7.25 9.45 -11.09
C THR A 4 -7.27 8.11 -10.36
N TRP A 5 -6.13 7.72 -9.85
CA TRP A 5 -6.02 6.49 -9.06
C TRP A 5 -5.79 6.88 -7.61
N ILE A 6 -6.38 6.12 -6.71
CA ILE A 6 -6.25 6.36 -5.29
C ILE A 6 -5.68 5.11 -4.66
N LEU A 7 -4.54 5.23 -4.00
CA LEU A 7 -3.95 4.14 -3.26
C LEU A 7 -4.24 4.34 -1.79
N ILE A 8 -4.86 3.35 -1.18
CA ILE A 8 -5.18 3.34 0.22
C ILE A 8 -4.30 2.29 0.87
N SER A 9 -3.53 2.64 1.88
CA SER A 9 -2.55 1.71 2.44
C SER A 9 -2.33 1.86 3.92
N ASP A 10 -2.07 0.75 4.59
CA ASP A 10 -1.47 0.76 5.91
C ASP A 10 -0.19 -0.11 5.77
N ALA A 11 0.38 -0.55 6.88
CA ALA A 11 1.65 -1.27 6.84
C ALA A 11 1.54 -2.68 6.27
N HIS A 12 0.35 -3.23 6.21
CA HIS A 12 0.16 -4.62 5.82
C HIS A 12 -0.75 -4.82 4.62
N ARG A 13 -1.49 -3.83 4.25
CA ARG A 13 -2.42 -3.97 3.15
C ARG A 13 -2.52 -2.69 2.36
N ALA A 14 -2.76 -2.79 1.08
CA ALA A 14 -3.00 -1.63 0.25
C ALA A 14 -4.01 -1.98 -0.82
N ARG A 15 -4.79 -1.01 -1.21
CA ARG A 15 -5.80 -1.20 -2.24
C ARG A 15 -5.75 -0.01 -3.18
N CYS A 16 -5.79 -0.26 -4.47
CA CYS A 16 -5.74 0.80 -5.46
C CYS A 16 -7.06 0.87 -6.21
N PHE A 17 -7.60 2.08 -6.33
CA PHE A 17 -8.88 2.29 -6.99
C PHE A 17 -8.77 3.35 -8.06
N ALA A 18 -9.55 3.20 -9.12
CA ALA A 18 -9.75 4.28 -10.08
C ALA A 18 -11.01 5.03 -9.65
N ARG A 19 -10.96 6.34 -9.68
CA ARG A 19 -12.09 7.16 -9.26
C ARG A 19 -12.71 7.84 -10.46
N ASP A 20 -14.02 7.68 -10.60
CA ASP A 20 -14.74 8.34 -11.67
C ASP A 20 -15.01 9.77 -11.23
N PRO A 21 -14.53 10.77 -11.97
CA PRO A 21 -14.72 12.15 -11.55
C PRO A 21 -16.17 12.59 -11.52
N ALA A 22 -17.00 12.01 -12.35
CA ALA A 22 -18.38 12.43 -12.40
C ALA A 22 -19.22 11.84 -11.27
N SER A 23 -19.16 10.55 -11.10
CA SER A 23 -19.98 9.88 -10.08
C SER A 23 -19.24 9.71 -8.77
N GLN A 24 -17.93 9.91 -8.77
CA GLN A 24 -17.08 9.71 -7.60
C GLN A 24 -17.04 8.26 -7.16
N SER A 25 -17.50 7.35 -7.98
CA SER A 25 -17.47 5.93 -7.65
C SER A 25 -16.04 5.40 -7.77
N LEU A 26 -15.77 4.34 -7.04
CA LEU A 26 -14.45 3.74 -7.00
C LEU A 26 -14.50 2.36 -7.62
N THR A 27 -13.54 2.07 -8.48
CA THR A 27 -13.40 0.75 -9.07
C THR A 27 -12.08 0.18 -8.60
N GLU A 28 -12.12 -0.94 -7.90
CA GLU A 28 -10.90 -1.51 -7.35
C GLU A 28 -10.06 -2.13 -8.46
N LEU A 29 -8.79 -1.76 -8.52
CA LEU A 29 -7.89 -2.22 -9.55
C LEU A 29 -6.89 -3.24 -9.03
N ALA A 30 -6.51 -3.15 -7.78
CA ALA A 30 -5.49 -4.03 -7.22
C ALA A 30 -5.59 -4.07 -5.71
N ASP A 31 -5.17 -5.17 -5.14
CA ASP A 31 -5.20 -5.37 -3.69
C ASP A 31 -3.87 -6.04 -3.35
N PHE A 32 -3.17 -5.49 -2.37
CA PHE A 32 -1.85 -5.99 -1.98
C PHE A 32 -1.84 -6.33 -0.51
N ILE A 33 -1.20 -7.42 -0.17
CA ILE A 33 -1.07 -7.84 1.22
C ILE A 33 0.40 -8.12 1.46
N TYR A 34 0.91 -7.64 2.57
CA TYR A 34 2.29 -7.91 2.95
C TYR A 34 2.30 -8.75 4.25
N PRO A 35 3.06 -9.80 4.33
CA PRO A 35 4.09 -10.17 3.37
C PRO A 35 3.48 -10.52 2.02
N HIS A 36 4.26 -10.25 0.95
CA HIS A 36 3.76 -10.38 -0.39
C HIS A 36 3.42 -11.83 -0.71
N GLN A 37 2.18 -12.19 -0.66
CA GLN A 37 1.73 -13.51 -0.94
C GLN A 37 0.42 -13.46 -1.68
N THR A 38 0.32 -14.25 -2.71
CA THR A 38 -0.94 -14.35 -3.44
C THR A 38 -1.73 -15.46 -2.76
N VAL A 39 -2.96 -15.60 -3.14
CA VAL A 39 -3.79 -16.65 -2.60
C VAL A 39 -3.14 -17.99 -2.88
N ALA A 40 -2.59 -18.15 -4.06
CA ALA A 40 -1.96 -19.41 -4.40
C ALA A 40 -0.76 -19.66 -3.50
N GLU A 41 0.00 -18.65 -3.25
CA GLU A 41 1.15 -18.78 -2.41
C GLU A 41 0.74 -19.10 -1.00
N VAL A 42 -0.33 -18.54 -0.57
CA VAL A 42 -0.78 -18.80 0.77
C VAL A 42 -1.16 -20.27 0.86
N ALA A 43 -1.84 -20.75 -0.13
CA ALA A 43 -2.23 -22.14 -0.12
C ALA A 43 -1.03 -23.05 -0.05
N SER A 44 -0.04 -22.73 -0.79
CA SER A 44 1.11 -23.61 -0.75
C SER A 44 1.96 -23.06 0.32
N GLY A 45 1.81 -21.83 0.54
CA GLY A 45 2.69 -21.25 1.45
C GLY A 45 2.44 -21.61 2.86
N GLY A 46 1.24 -21.94 3.09
CA GLY A 46 1.02 -22.26 4.42
C GLY A 46 2.10 -23.18 4.87
N ASP A 47 2.42 -23.95 4.02
CA ASP A 47 3.37 -24.88 4.37
C ASP A 47 4.61 -24.23 4.53
N LEU A 48 4.92 -23.42 3.75
CA LEU A 48 6.13 -22.91 3.80
C LEU A 48 6.25 -22.21 4.99
N THR A 49 5.37 -21.58 5.29
CA THR A 49 5.45 -20.80 6.34
C THR A 49 5.85 -21.53 7.45
N GLY A 50 5.13 -22.49 7.63
CA GLY A 50 5.44 -23.15 8.78
C GLY A 50 6.86 -23.46 8.80
N ALA A 51 7.19 -23.91 7.85
CA ALA A 51 8.50 -24.35 7.83
C ALA A 51 9.36 -23.29 8.07
N ALA A 52 9.31 -22.49 7.31
CA ALA A 52 10.18 -21.46 7.40
C ALA A 52 10.20 -20.88 8.70
N GLY A 53 9.21 -20.55 9.06
CA GLY A 53 9.30 -19.85 10.20
C GLY A 53 9.96 -20.54 11.21
N LYS A 54 9.62 -21.55 11.34
CA LYS A 54 10.08 -22.14 12.31
C LYS A 54 11.36 -22.33 12.38
N GLY A 55 11.67 -22.60 11.46
CA GLY A 55 12.89 -22.98 11.58
C GLY A 55 13.62 -22.09 12.29
N HIS A 56 13.94 -21.29 11.88
CA HIS A 56 14.81 -20.61 12.41
C HIS A 56 14.53 -19.78 13.37
N GLY A 57 13.53 -19.53 13.36
CA GLY A 57 13.38 -18.56 14.28
C GLY A 57 13.94 -18.94 15.54
N ARG A 58 13.75 -19.89 15.90
CA ARG A 58 14.10 -20.22 17.06
C ARG A 58 15.31 -20.08 17.47
N THR A 59 15.96 -20.01 16.79
CA THR A 59 17.13 -20.07 17.12
C THR A 59 17.44 -19.04 17.89
N GLY A 60 17.42 -18.99 18.57
CA GLY A 60 17.97 -18.23 19.24
C GLY A 60 18.00 -17.02 19.43
N HIS A 61 17.70 -16.77 19.45
CA HIS A 61 17.76 -15.62 19.35
C HIS A 61 17.21 -14.85 20.34
N ALA A 62 17.03 -15.32 21.30
CA ALA A 62 16.55 -14.66 22.36
C ALA A 62 17.09 -13.31 22.53
N GLY A 63 18.20 -13.22 22.78
CA GLY A 63 18.75 -11.96 23.08
C GLY A 63 18.56 -10.89 22.08
N THR A 64 18.46 -11.27 20.95
CA THR A 64 18.41 -10.27 19.95
C THR A 64 17.05 -9.91 19.59
N GLN A 65 16.10 -10.43 20.23
CA GLN A 65 14.84 -10.15 19.81
C GLN A 65 14.30 -8.81 19.91
N PHE A 66 14.65 -8.02 20.78
CA PHE A 66 14.10 -6.76 20.92
C PHE A 66 14.40 -5.85 19.77
N GLU A 67 15.58 -5.55 19.49
CA GLU A 67 15.89 -4.69 18.43
C GLU A 67 15.59 -5.25 17.10
N PRO A 68 15.87 -6.49 16.87
CA PRO A 68 15.57 -7.04 15.58
C PRO A 68 14.10 -6.90 15.22
N GLN A 69 13.23 -6.91 16.21
CA GLN A 69 11.85 -6.82 15.92
C GLN A 69 11.51 -5.46 15.36
N THR A 70 11.99 -4.40 15.97
CA THR A 70 11.73 -3.07 15.48
C THR A 70 12.33 -2.92 14.10
N ASP A 71 13.50 -3.45 13.92
CA ASP A 71 14.16 -3.37 12.64
C ASP A 71 13.36 -4.09 11.58
N GLU A 72 12.81 -5.23 11.92
CA GLU A 72 12.06 -5.99 10.98
C GLU A 72 10.77 -5.28 10.55
N HIS A 73 10.13 -4.59 11.48
CA HIS A 73 8.93 -3.86 11.13
C HIS A 73 9.28 -2.71 10.19
N ALA A 74 10.40 -2.05 10.44
CA ALA A 74 10.81 -0.96 9.57
C ALA A 74 11.17 -1.49 8.19
N LYS A 75 11.86 -2.64 8.13
CA LYS A 75 12.23 -3.22 6.86
C LYS A 75 11.00 -3.68 6.11
N ALA A 76 10.03 -4.23 6.82
CA ALA A 76 8.81 -4.70 6.20
C ALA A 76 8.05 -3.52 5.57
N ARG A 77 7.97 -2.40 6.29
CA ARG A 77 7.29 -1.24 5.75
C ARG A 77 8.00 -0.74 4.51
N ALA A 78 9.34 -0.69 4.54
CA ALA A 78 10.10 -0.23 3.41
C ALA A 78 9.92 -1.17 2.22
N SER A 79 9.93 -2.48 2.44
CA SER A 79 9.74 -3.43 1.37
C SER A 79 8.36 -3.29 0.74
N PHE A 80 7.34 -3.13 1.56
CA PHE A 80 5.98 -2.99 1.06
C PHE A 80 5.87 -1.68 0.28
N ALA A 81 6.48 -0.60 0.81
CA ALA A 81 6.44 0.68 0.14
C ALA A 81 7.12 0.61 -1.22
N HIS A 82 8.24 -0.12 -1.33
CA HIS A 82 8.90 -0.27 -2.61
C HIS A 82 8.01 -1.03 -3.61
N GLN A 83 7.31 -2.04 -3.13
CA GLN A 83 6.42 -2.81 -3.98
C GLN A 83 5.30 -1.92 -4.49
N LEU A 84 4.70 -1.13 -3.61
CA LEU A 84 3.60 -0.25 -3.99
C LEU A 84 4.08 0.86 -4.93
N ALA A 85 5.25 1.43 -4.63
CA ALA A 85 5.78 2.49 -5.48
C ALA A 85 6.10 1.95 -6.87
N HIS A 86 6.63 0.73 -6.95
CA HIS A 86 6.95 0.13 -8.24
C HIS A 86 5.67 0.00 -9.09
N PHE A 87 4.60 -0.46 -8.46
CA PHE A 87 3.31 -0.58 -9.14
C PHE A 87 2.84 0.78 -9.65
N LEU A 88 2.92 1.81 -8.81
CA LEU A 88 2.47 3.13 -9.21
C LEU A 88 3.38 3.74 -10.28
N ASN A 89 4.69 3.55 -10.14
CA ASN A 89 5.63 4.09 -11.11
C ASN A 89 5.36 3.49 -12.50
N GLN A 90 5.16 2.18 -12.55
CA GLN A 90 4.89 1.55 -13.82
C GLN A 90 3.56 1.99 -14.41
N SER A 91 2.55 2.18 -13.58
CA SER A 91 1.25 2.57 -14.07
C SER A 91 1.27 3.97 -14.64
N VAL A 92 2.02 4.88 -14.02
CA VAL A 92 2.11 6.24 -14.54
C VAL A 92 2.91 6.23 -15.85
N GLU A 93 4.00 5.46 -15.91
CA GLU A 93 4.78 5.40 -17.11
C GLU A 93 4.02 4.77 -18.28
N ALA A 94 3.14 3.86 -17.99
CA ALA A 94 2.32 3.24 -19.03
C ALA A 94 1.09 4.10 -19.38
N HIS A 95 0.99 5.28 -18.78
CA HIS A 95 -0.11 6.20 -19.04
C HIS A 95 -1.46 5.61 -18.62
N GLU A 96 -1.45 4.72 -17.65
CA GLU A 96 -2.70 4.15 -17.17
C GLU A 96 -3.39 5.08 -16.18
N CYS A 97 -2.66 5.99 -15.56
CA CYS A 97 -3.27 7.01 -14.73
C CYS A 97 -2.50 8.31 -14.89
N GLN A 98 -3.21 9.41 -14.80
CA GLN A 98 -2.62 10.74 -14.94
C GLN A 98 -2.51 11.45 -13.61
N SER A 99 -3.30 11.04 -12.61
CA SER A 99 -3.25 11.63 -11.29
C SER A 99 -3.24 10.56 -10.23
N LEU A 100 -2.45 10.76 -9.19
CA LEU A 100 -2.38 9.83 -8.07
C LEU A 100 -2.77 10.54 -6.79
N VAL A 101 -3.44 9.80 -5.92
CA VAL A 101 -3.75 10.27 -4.57
C VAL A 101 -3.30 9.15 -3.62
N LEU A 102 -2.62 9.52 -2.55
CA LEU A 102 -2.20 8.55 -1.55
C LEU A 102 -2.94 8.83 -0.25
N LEU A 103 -3.67 7.84 0.23
CA LEU A 103 -4.35 7.91 1.52
C LEU A 103 -3.78 6.75 2.33
N ALA A 104 -2.82 7.05 3.17
CA ALA A 104 -2.09 5.99 3.85
C ALA A 104 -1.72 6.43 5.26
N SER A 105 -1.39 5.45 6.10
CA SER A 105 -0.92 5.77 7.43
C SER A 105 0.33 6.63 7.30
N SER A 106 0.57 7.43 8.31
CA SER A 106 1.70 8.35 8.27
C SER A 106 3.03 7.64 8.01
N PRO A 107 3.32 6.53 8.67
CA PRO A 107 4.59 5.86 8.38
C PRO A 107 4.68 5.38 6.93
N MET A 108 3.58 4.90 6.36
CA MET A 108 3.62 4.42 4.99
C MET A 108 3.77 5.57 3.99
N LEU A 109 3.18 6.72 4.25
CA LEU A 109 3.39 7.86 3.38
C LEU A 109 4.87 8.23 3.37
N GLY A 110 5.52 8.19 4.51
CA GLY A 110 6.93 8.51 4.60
C GLY A 110 7.81 7.50 3.89
N GLU A 111 7.34 6.28 3.72
CA GLU A 111 8.12 5.25 3.03
C GLU A 111 7.83 5.24 1.53
N ILE A 112 6.60 5.52 1.13
CA ILE A 112 6.24 5.44 -0.28
C ILE A 112 6.72 6.65 -1.07
N ARG A 113 6.54 7.84 -0.55
CA ARG A 113 6.84 9.03 -1.33
C ARG A 113 8.29 9.12 -1.81
N PRO A 114 9.29 8.81 -0.98
CA PRO A 114 10.67 8.94 -1.45
C PRO A 114 11.06 7.99 -2.56
N VAL A 115 10.32 6.89 -2.74
CA VAL A 115 10.67 5.92 -3.77
C VAL A 115 9.76 5.99 -5.00
N LEU A 116 8.95 7.02 -5.09
CA LEU A 116 8.19 7.24 -6.31
C LEU A 116 9.13 7.79 -7.39
N SER A 117 8.87 7.45 -8.64
CA SER A 117 9.66 7.98 -9.73
C SER A 117 9.30 9.44 -9.90
N HIS A 118 10.11 10.16 -10.67
CA HIS A 118 9.84 11.57 -10.93
C HIS A 118 8.46 11.73 -11.59
N ALA A 119 8.15 10.87 -12.54
CA ALA A 119 6.85 10.94 -13.22
C ALA A 119 5.70 10.71 -12.25
N ALA A 120 5.85 9.72 -11.37
CA ALA A 120 4.79 9.43 -10.40
C ALA A 120 4.66 10.56 -9.40
N GLU A 121 5.76 11.17 -9.01
CA GLU A 121 5.70 12.26 -8.08
C GLU A 121 5.00 13.46 -8.72
N LYS A 122 5.23 13.70 -9.99
CA LYS A 122 4.54 14.77 -10.68
C LYS A 122 3.05 14.50 -10.81
N ALA A 123 2.67 13.23 -10.90
CA ALA A 123 1.27 12.86 -10.97
C ALA A 123 0.58 12.92 -9.62
N LEU A 124 1.35 12.96 -8.53
CA LEU A 124 0.79 12.91 -7.20
C LEU A 124 0.12 14.25 -6.87
N LYS A 125 -1.17 14.21 -6.67
CA LYS A 125 -1.93 15.41 -6.44
C LYS A 125 -2.27 15.64 -4.98
N ARG A 126 -2.28 14.55 -4.19
CA ARG A 126 -2.68 14.71 -2.81
C ARG A 126 -2.19 13.55 -1.96
N CYS A 127 -1.79 13.85 -0.74
CA CYS A 127 -1.43 12.83 0.23
C CYS A 127 -2.13 13.18 1.52
N VAL A 128 -2.86 12.23 2.09
CA VAL A 128 -3.53 12.47 3.36
C VAL A 128 -3.17 11.30 4.30
N ALA A 129 -2.78 11.63 5.51
CA ALA A 129 -2.41 10.62 6.49
C ALA A 129 -3.67 10.08 7.13
N ILE A 130 -4.23 9.06 6.52
CA ILE A 130 -5.45 8.45 6.99
C ILE A 130 -5.47 7.00 6.54
N ASP A 131 -5.90 6.11 7.42
CA ASP A 131 -5.98 4.70 7.09
C ASP A 131 -7.41 4.33 6.80
N LEU A 132 -7.71 4.04 5.56
CA LEU A 132 -9.05 3.65 5.14
C LEU A 132 -9.10 2.20 4.68
N THR A 133 -8.06 1.40 4.98
CA THR A 133 -7.99 0.04 4.45
C THR A 133 -9.11 -0.87 4.96
N HIS A 134 -9.73 -0.52 6.06
CA HIS A 134 -10.77 -1.38 6.64
C HIS A 134 -12.19 -1.03 6.20
N PHE A 135 -12.33 -0.07 5.31
CA PHE A 135 -13.65 0.31 4.84
C PHE A 135 -13.88 -0.23 3.43
N SER A 136 -15.12 -0.35 3.02
CA SER A 136 -15.43 -0.84 1.70
C SER A 136 -16.76 -0.26 1.22
N GLY A 137 -17.07 -0.48 -0.04
CA GLY A 137 -18.36 -0.10 -0.61
C GLY A 137 -18.64 1.39 -0.48
N HIS A 138 -19.88 1.67 -0.17
CA HIS A 138 -20.32 3.06 -0.12
C HIS A 138 -19.65 3.83 0.98
N GLU A 139 -19.38 3.19 2.10
CA GLU A 139 -18.71 3.87 3.20
C GLU A 139 -17.30 4.29 2.81
N LEU A 140 -16.59 3.44 2.09
CA LEU A 140 -15.26 3.80 1.63
C LEU A 140 -15.34 4.98 0.67
N GLN A 141 -16.30 4.96 -0.24
CA GLN A 141 -16.46 6.04 -1.19
C GLN A 141 -16.70 7.37 -0.47
N GLU A 142 -17.54 7.36 0.54
CA GLU A 142 -17.81 8.57 1.29
C GLU A 142 -16.58 9.05 2.03
N ARG A 143 -15.84 8.13 2.62
CA ARG A 143 -14.65 8.52 3.37
C ARG A 143 -13.56 9.06 2.46
N VAL A 144 -13.42 8.49 1.27
CA VAL A 144 -12.45 8.99 0.30
C VAL A 144 -12.86 10.39 -0.13
N THR A 145 -14.13 10.59 -0.45
CA THR A 145 -14.60 11.90 -0.87
C THR A 145 -14.33 12.95 0.23
N ARG A 146 -14.56 12.55 1.47
CA ARG A 146 -14.34 13.46 2.58
C ARG A 146 -12.83 13.76 2.74
N ALA A 147 -11.99 12.75 2.58
CA ALA A 147 -10.56 12.97 2.69
C ALA A 147 -10.05 13.89 1.60
N LEU A 148 -10.59 13.76 0.39
CA LEU A 148 -10.16 14.61 -0.70
C LEU A 148 -10.64 16.05 -0.54
N ALA A 149 -11.61 16.29 0.31
CA ALA A 149 -12.09 17.63 0.56
C ALA A 149 -11.32 18.34 1.67
N LEU A 150 -10.41 17.65 2.34
CA LEU A 150 -9.67 18.29 3.41
C LEU A 150 -8.70 19.32 2.84
N PRO A 151 -8.39 20.36 3.57
CA PRO A 151 -7.43 21.34 3.09
C PRO A 151 -6.07 20.69 2.88
N ALA A 152 -5.35 21.19 1.93
CA ALA A 152 -4.04 20.65 1.61
C ALA A 152 -3.01 20.98 2.68
#